data_4bc7f8d3eadbd7f6825c1b4b0084936e
#
_entry.id   4bc7f8d3eadbd7f6825c1b4b0084936e
#
_cell.length_a   1.000
_cell.length_b   1.000
_cell.length_c   1.000
_cell.angle_alpha   90.00
_cell.angle_beta   90.00
_cell.angle_gamma   90.00
#
_symmetry.space_group_name_H-M   'P 1'
#
loop_
_entity.id
_entity.type
_entity.pdbx_description
1 polymer ?
#
loop_
_entity_poly.entity_id
_entity_poly.type
_entity_poly.pdbx_seq_one_letter_code
_entity_poly.pdbx_strand_id
1 'polypeptide(L)'
;EKMPVTYPINENLRSLLNEVLRDSRWDVVFLGMQVVIEGLALAAFGFMMGTTRDPLLKEMLRYVMADEARHVAFGILSLQKVYDDLSSGELRERQEFAYEACDLMRRRTLNPELWPTFGVSNSEIESMLSNTRSQQRFQHLLFSKIVPNCKKLGLLDHRDGWLRERFGEMKIIQYEDWSTDAEELTEAS
;
A
#
# COMPACT_ATOMS: atom_id res chain seq x y z
N GLU A 1 9.36 -10.08 -28.90
CA GLU A 1 8.42 -11.24 -28.93
C GLU A 1 7.28 -10.94 -27.98
N LYS A 2 6.03 -10.89 -28.45
CA LYS A 2 4.88 -10.63 -27.58
C LYS A 2 4.61 -11.89 -26.74
N MET A 3 4.49 -11.72 -25.44
CA MET A 3 4.04 -12.81 -24.59
C MET A 3 2.64 -13.26 -25.03
N PRO A 4 2.42 -14.57 -25.24
CA PRO A 4 1.16 -15.08 -25.78
C PRO A 4 0.02 -15.11 -24.74
N VAL A 5 0.28 -14.72 -23.50
CA VAL A 5 -0.68 -14.77 -22.39
C VAL A 5 -0.84 -13.39 -21.79
N THR A 6 -2.09 -12.93 -21.70
CA THR A 6 -2.48 -11.74 -20.93
C THR A 6 -3.12 -12.19 -19.62
N TYR A 7 -2.61 -11.63 -18.51
CA TYR A 7 -3.21 -11.86 -17.19
C TYR A 7 -4.15 -10.69 -16.85
N PRO A 8 -5.37 -10.98 -16.37
CA PRO A 8 -6.27 -9.93 -15.93
C PRO A 8 -5.70 -9.23 -14.68
N ILE A 9 -6.01 -7.96 -14.53
CA ILE A 9 -5.71 -7.22 -13.31
C ILE A 9 -6.56 -7.80 -12.15
N ASN A 10 -5.95 -7.94 -10.98
CA ASN A 10 -6.64 -8.34 -9.75
C ASN A 10 -7.82 -7.40 -9.44
N GLU A 11 -8.99 -7.94 -9.07
CA GLU A 11 -10.22 -7.16 -8.90
C GLU A 11 -10.14 -6.11 -7.79
N ASN A 12 -9.47 -6.40 -6.67
CA ASN A 12 -9.29 -5.40 -5.60
C ASN A 12 -8.40 -4.23 -6.07
N LEU A 13 -7.35 -4.52 -6.84
CA LEU A 13 -6.52 -3.48 -7.45
C LEU A 13 -7.30 -2.69 -8.51
N ARG A 14 -8.12 -3.36 -9.32
CA ARG A 14 -9.00 -2.71 -10.30
C ARG A 14 -10.00 -1.77 -9.63
N SER A 15 -10.62 -2.20 -8.53
CA SER A 15 -11.55 -1.37 -7.77
C SER A 15 -10.87 -0.11 -7.25
N LEU A 16 -9.72 -0.26 -6.58
CA LEU A 16 -8.95 0.87 -6.09
C LEU A 16 -8.57 1.85 -7.19
N LEU A 17 -8.02 1.36 -8.31
CA LEU A 17 -7.66 2.20 -9.45
C LEU A 17 -8.86 2.93 -10.03
N ASN A 18 -10.02 2.26 -10.15
CA ASN A 18 -11.24 2.86 -10.66
C ASN A 18 -11.77 3.96 -9.72
N GLU A 19 -11.71 3.77 -8.41
CA GLU A 19 -12.09 4.80 -7.44
C GLU A 19 -11.18 6.01 -7.56
N VAL A 20 -9.87 5.81 -7.55
CA VAL A 20 -8.88 6.89 -7.71
C VAL A 20 -9.09 7.64 -9.01
N LEU A 21 -9.21 6.96 -10.15
CA LEU A 21 -9.31 7.59 -11.47
C LEU A 21 -10.67 8.27 -11.75
N ARG A 22 -11.71 7.93 -11.01
CA ARG A 22 -13.04 8.54 -11.13
C ARG A 22 -13.24 9.75 -10.23
N ASP A 23 -12.43 9.91 -9.20
CA ASP A 23 -12.53 11.07 -8.32
C ASP A 23 -12.09 12.34 -9.06
N SER A 24 -12.87 13.40 -8.94
CA SER A 24 -12.57 14.70 -9.55
C SER A 24 -11.63 15.56 -8.69
N ARG A 25 -11.43 15.19 -7.44
CA ARG A 25 -10.60 15.91 -6.47
C ARG A 25 -9.16 15.47 -6.63
N TRP A 26 -8.32 16.37 -7.11
CA TRP A 26 -6.92 16.06 -7.40
C TRP A 26 -6.15 15.54 -6.18
N ASP A 27 -6.46 16.01 -4.98
CA ASP A 27 -5.80 15.59 -3.74
C ASP A 27 -6.16 14.14 -3.35
N VAL A 28 -7.41 13.69 -3.61
CA VAL A 28 -7.81 12.29 -3.44
C VAL A 28 -7.09 11.39 -4.45
N VAL A 29 -7.04 11.84 -5.71
CA VAL A 29 -6.27 11.13 -6.76
C VAL A 29 -4.80 11.03 -6.36
N PHE A 30 -4.23 12.11 -5.85
CA PHE A 30 -2.84 12.16 -5.39
C PHE A 30 -2.58 11.26 -4.19
N LEU A 31 -3.47 11.25 -3.19
CA LEU A 31 -3.41 10.33 -2.06
C LEU A 31 -3.44 8.87 -2.53
N GLY A 32 -4.36 8.56 -3.44
CA GLY A 32 -4.49 7.22 -4.01
C GLY A 32 -3.28 6.79 -4.81
N MET A 33 -2.80 7.61 -5.72
CA MET A 33 -1.67 7.27 -6.59
C MET A 33 -0.35 7.33 -5.83
N GLN A 34 0.02 8.49 -5.28
CA GLN A 34 1.36 8.73 -4.75
C GLN A 34 1.61 8.07 -3.38
N VAL A 35 0.58 7.88 -2.57
CA VAL A 35 0.75 7.28 -1.24
C VAL A 35 0.40 5.80 -1.23
N VAL A 36 -0.78 5.44 -1.79
CA VAL A 36 -1.27 4.07 -1.70
C VAL A 36 -0.68 3.19 -2.80
N ILE A 37 -0.81 3.57 -4.07
CA ILE A 37 -0.37 2.73 -5.20
C ILE A 37 1.15 2.67 -5.28
N GLU A 38 1.86 3.77 -5.15
CA GLU A 38 3.32 3.77 -5.15
C GLU A 38 3.89 3.14 -3.87
N GLY A 39 3.21 3.29 -2.73
CA GLY A 39 3.52 2.52 -1.52
C GLY A 39 3.40 1.01 -1.73
N LEU A 40 2.37 0.56 -2.46
CA LEU A 40 2.23 -0.84 -2.88
C LEU A 40 3.36 -1.26 -3.83
N ALA A 41 3.72 -0.41 -4.79
CA ALA A 41 4.81 -0.69 -5.74
C ALA A 41 6.14 -0.87 -5.00
N LEU A 42 6.47 0.04 -4.06
CA LEU A 42 7.66 -0.09 -3.21
C LEU A 42 7.68 -1.40 -2.43
N ALA A 43 6.54 -1.80 -1.82
CA ALA A 43 6.44 -3.05 -1.10
C ALA A 43 6.65 -4.28 -2.01
N ALA A 44 6.01 -4.28 -3.19
CA ALA A 44 6.12 -5.37 -4.16
C ALA A 44 7.55 -5.49 -4.72
N PHE A 45 8.16 -4.38 -5.07
CA PHE A 45 9.54 -4.34 -5.59
C PHE A 45 10.55 -4.72 -4.50
N GLY A 46 10.37 -4.25 -3.27
CA GLY A 46 11.20 -4.64 -2.13
C GLY A 46 11.10 -6.13 -1.83
N PHE A 47 9.89 -6.69 -1.85
CA PHE A 47 9.69 -8.13 -1.71
C PHE A 47 10.36 -8.92 -2.85
N MET A 48 10.21 -8.47 -4.09
CA MET A 48 10.81 -9.10 -5.27
C MET A 48 12.35 -9.03 -5.21
N MET A 49 12.90 -7.86 -4.84
CA MET A 49 14.33 -7.65 -4.69
C MET A 49 14.93 -8.57 -3.61
N GLY A 50 14.22 -8.78 -2.49
CA GLY A 50 14.65 -9.64 -1.40
C GLY A 50 14.55 -11.15 -1.70
N THR A 51 13.78 -11.55 -2.73
CA THR A 51 13.55 -12.97 -3.08
C THR A 51 14.25 -13.40 -4.36
N THR A 52 14.52 -12.51 -5.30
CA THR A 52 15.18 -12.84 -6.57
C THR A 52 16.66 -13.14 -6.37
N ARG A 53 17.19 -14.05 -7.20
CA ARG A 53 18.64 -14.33 -7.30
C ARG A 53 19.30 -13.66 -8.52
N ASP A 54 18.48 -13.04 -9.40
CA ASP A 54 18.98 -12.38 -10.60
C ASP A 54 19.60 -11.01 -10.24
N PRO A 55 20.90 -10.80 -10.45
CA PRO A 55 21.57 -9.56 -10.09
C PRO A 55 21.11 -8.36 -10.96
N LEU A 56 20.75 -8.60 -12.23
CA LEU A 56 20.24 -7.56 -13.11
C LEU A 56 18.87 -7.05 -12.63
N LEU A 57 17.99 -7.98 -12.27
CA LEU A 57 16.68 -7.63 -11.72
C LEU A 57 16.82 -6.87 -10.40
N LYS A 58 17.71 -7.30 -9.50
CA LYS A 58 17.99 -6.57 -8.25
C LYS A 58 18.42 -5.12 -8.51
N GLU A 59 19.38 -4.94 -9.41
CA GLU A 59 19.90 -3.62 -9.74
C GLU A 59 18.83 -2.72 -10.37
N MET A 60 18.03 -3.26 -11.29
CA MET A 60 16.91 -2.55 -11.90
C MET A 60 15.88 -2.13 -10.85
N LEU A 61 15.48 -3.05 -9.96
CA LEU A 61 14.52 -2.76 -8.91
C LEU A 61 15.02 -1.68 -7.95
N ARG A 62 16.31 -1.65 -7.64
CA ARG A 62 16.93 -0.61 -6.81
C ARG A 62 16.73 0.79 -7.39
N TYR A 63 16.92 0.96 -8.68
CA TYR A 63 16.67 2.26 -9.35
C TYR A 63 15.20 2.63 -9.39
N VAL A 64 14.34 1.68 -9.75
CA VAL A 64 12.88 1.90 -9.78
C VAL A 64 12.37 2.30 -8.39
N MET A 65 12.75 1.58 -7.34
CA MET A 65 12.36 1.92 -5.96
C MET A 65 12.84 3.30 -5.52
N ALA A 66 14.03 3.72 -5.95
CA ALA A 66 14.52 5.06 -5.67
C ALA A 66 13.68 6.16 -6.37
N ASP A 67 13.14 5.88 -7.56
CA ASP A 67 12.22 6.79 -8.25
C ASP A 67 10.85 6.82 -7.57
N GLU A 68 10.28 5.67 -7.24
CA GLU A 68 9.00 5.59 -6.53
C GLU A 68 9.04 6.27 -5.15
N ALA A 69 10.14 6.11 -4.41
CA ALA A 69 10.31 6.79 -3.14
C ALA A 69 10.30 8.33 -3.27
N ARG A 70 10.85 8.87 -4.38
CA ARG A 70 10.80 10.32 -4.67
C ARG A 70 9.37 10.76 -5.00
N HIS A 71 8.60 9.96 -5.75
CA HIS A 71 7.20 10.23 -6.06
C HIS A 71 6.35 10.27 -4.79
N VAL A 72 6.51 9.28 -3.92
CA VAL A 72 5.82 9.26 -2.60
C VAL A 72 6.17 10.51 -1.79
N ALA A 73 7.45 10.87 -1.69
CA ALA A 73 7.88 12.06 -0.95
C ALA A 73 7.28 13.34 -1.55
N PHE A 74 7.27 13.46 -2.88
CA PHE A 74 6.63 14.58 -3.57
C PHE A 74 5.12 14.63 -3.28
N GLY A 75 4.44 13.49 -3.30
CA GLY A 75 3.02 13.38 -2.97
C GLY A 75 2.72 13.87 -1.57
N ILE A 76 3.49 13.44 -0.57
CA ILE A 76 3.33 13.86 0.83
C ILE A 76 3.53 15.38 0.97
N LEU A 77 4.63 15.92 0.43
CA LEU A 77 4.92 17.36 0.52
C LEU A 77 3.84 18.21 -0.17
N SER A 78 3.27 17.73 -1.25
CA SER A 78 2.20 18.41 -1.99
C SER A 78 0.89 18.40 -1.20
N LEU A 79 0.56 17.28 -0.58
CA LEU A 79 -0.71 17.10 0.14
C LEU A 79 -0.72 17.78 1.51
N GLN A 80 0.42 17.84 2.23
CA GLN A 80 0.47 18.44 3.57
C GLN A 80 -0.14 19.84 3.59
N LYS A 81 0.27 20.73 2.67
CA LYS A 81 -0.23 22.11 2.60
C LYS A 81 -1.72 22.20 2.31
N VAL A 82 -2.22 21.28 1.50
CA VAL A 82 -3.65 21.24 1.13
C VAL A 82 -4.49 20.75 2.29
N TYR A 83 -3.99 19.78 3.02
CA TYR A 83 -4.72 19.19 4.14
C TYR A 83 -4.85 20.13 5.34
N ASP A 84 -3.93 21.08 5.50
CA ASP A 84 -4.04 22.16 6.51
C ASP A 84 -5.25 23.06 6.27
N ASP A 85 -5.70 23.20 5.01
CA ASP A 85 -6.80 24.08 4.60
C ASP A 85 -8.15 23.34 4.47
N LEU A 86 -8.17 22.00 4.58
CA LEU A 86 -9.39 21.21 4.44
C LEU A 86 -10.28 21.30 5.69
N SER A 87 -11.58 21.31 5.46
CA SER A 87 -12.57 21.17 6.53
C SER A 87 -12.47 19.79 7.20
N SER A 88 -12.97 19.70 8.42
CA SER A 88 -13.03 18.43 9.16
C SER A 88 -13.83 17.34 8.44
N GLY A 89 -14.82 17.71 7.64
CA GLY A 89 -15.61 16.77 6.83
C GLY A 89 -14.77 16.20 5.69
N GLU A 90 -14.08 17.07 4.97
CA GLU A 90 -13.21 16.68 3.86
C GLU A 90 -12.05 15.79 4.35
N LEU A 91 -11.41 16.14 5.48
CA LEU A 91 -10.38 15.27 6.06
C LEU A 91 -10.92 13.89 6.45
N ARG A 92 -12.17 13.82 6.94
CA ARG A 92 -12.81 12.52 7.22
C ARG A 92 -12.96 11.68 5.96
N GLU A 93 -13.38 12.24 4.85
CA GLU A 93 -13.44 11.52 3.57
C GLU A 93 -12.07 10.96 3.13
N ARG A 94 -10.96 11.70 3.39
CA ARG A 94 -9.60 11.21 3.11
C ARG A 94 -9.19 10.10 4.07
N GLN A 95 -9.62 10.15 5.32
CA GLN A 95 -9.44 9.04 6.27
C GLN A 95 -10.17 7.78 5.81
N GLU A 96 -11.44 7.92 5.41
CA GLU A 96 -12.26 6.81 4.91
C GLU A 96 -11.65 6.20 3.65
N PHE A 97 -11.24 7.03 2.69
CA PHE A 97 -10.52 6.58 1.49
C PHE A 97 -9.23 5.81 1.85
N ALA A 98 -8.40 6.34 2.76
CA ALA A 98 -7.16 5.67 3.16
C ALA A 98 -7.43 4.31 3.84
N TYR A 99 -8.48 4.22 4.66
CA TYR A 99 -8.90 2.98 5.30
C TYR A 99 -9.36 1.94 4.26
N GLU A 100 -10.25 2.31 3.34
CA GLU A 100 -10.77 1.43 2.29
C GLU A 100 -9.66 0.94 1.37
N ALA A 101 -8.75 1.85 0.99
CA ALA A 101 -7.58 1.49 0.19
C ALA A 101 -6.69 0.46 0.90
N CYS A 102 -6.43 0.62 2.19
CA CYS A 102 -5.65 -0.35 2.98
C CYS A 102 -6.36 -1.70 3.08
N ASP A 103 -7.68 -1.72 3.24
CA ASP A 103 -8.46 -2.95 3.29
C ASP A 103 -8.46 -3.69 1.93
N LEU A 104 -8.65 -2.97 0.84
CA LEU A 104 -8.54 -3.54 -0.52
C LEU A 104 -7.13 -4.10 -0.79
N MET A 105 -6.08 -3.39 -0.37
CA MET A 105 -4.70 -3.88 -0.49
C MET A 105 -4.47 -5.15 0.33
N ARG A 106 -5.01 -5.22 1.54
CA ARG A 106 -4.93 -6.43 2.37
C ARG A 106 -5.62 -7.62 1.72
N ARG A 107 -6.83 -7.43 1.21
CA ARG A 107 -7.61 -8.48 0.51
C ARG A 107 -6.93 -8.91 -0.78
N ARG A 108 -6.32 -7.97 -1.52
CA ARG A 108 -5.59 -8.28 -2.75
C ARG A 108 -4.49 -9.32 -2.54
N THR A 109 -3.78 -9.26 -1.41
CA THR A 109 -2.67 -10.20 -1.13
C THR A 109 -3.14 -11.64 -0.92
N LEU A 110 -4.42 -11.84 -0.65
CA LEU A 110 -5.03 -13.17 -0.51
C LEU A 110 -5.43 -13.81 -1.86
N ASN A 111 -5.47 -13.03 -2.94
CA ASN A 111 -5.93 -13.46 -4.27
C ASN A 111 -7.26 -14.26 -4.22
N PRO A 112 -8.34 -13.69 -3.67
CA PRO A 112 -9.58 -14.42 -3.40
C PRO A 112 -10.26 -14.96 -4.66
N GLU A 113 -9.95 -14.41 -5.84
CA GLU A 113 -10.45 -14.88 -7.13
C GLU A 113 -9.76 -16.14 -7.66
N LEU A 114 -8.56 -16.44 -7.17
CA LEU A 114 -7.76 -17.57 -7.64
C LEU A 114 -8.18 -18.90 -6.99
N TRP A 115 -8.35 -18.90 -5.68
CA TRP A 115 -8.47 -20.12 -4.89
C TRP A 115 -9.75 -20.94 -5.14
N PRO A 116 -10.90 -20.32 -5.42
CA PRO A 116 -12.10 -21.08 -5.81
C PRO A 116 -11.90 -21.92 -7.06
N THR A 117 -11.00 -21.53 -7.97
CA THR A 117 -10.68 -22.30 -9.18
C THR A 117 -9.97 -23.63 -8.86
N PHE A 118 -9.37 -23.74 -7.69
CA PHE A 118 -8.73 -24.95 -7.16
C PHE A 118 -9.62 -25.67 -6.13
N GLY A 119 -10.87 -25.25 -5.96
CA GLY A 119 -11.80 -25.86 -5.01
C GLY A 119 -11.53 -25.52 -3.54
N VAL A 120 -10.73 -24.47 -3.27
CA VAL A 120 -10.40 -24.00 -1.93
C VAL A 120 -11.21 -22.74 -1.62
N SER A 121 -11.92 -22.72 -0.48
CA SER A 121 -12.71 -21.56 -0.07
C SER A 121 -11.84 -20.40 0.40
N ASN A 122 -12.34 -19.16 0.25
CA ASN A 122 -11.63 -17.97 0.69
C ASN A 122 -11.36 -17.97 2.20
N SER A 123 -12.24 -18.55 3.02
CA SER A 123 -12.04 -18.64 4.47
C SER A 123 -10.91 -19.60 4.86
N GLU A 124 -10.77 -20.73 4.14
CA GLU A 124 -9.65 -21.65 4.32
C GLU A 124 -8.33 -20.97 3.97
N ILE A 125 -8.30 -20.26 2.83
CA ILE A 125 -7.10 -19.53 2.40
C ILE A 125 -6.74 -18.41 3.38
N GLU A 126 -7.69 -17.62 3.84
CA GLU A 126 -7.42 -16.58 4.83
C GLU A 126 -6.79 -17.15 6.09
N SER A 127 -7.29 -18.29 6.56
CA SER A 127 -6.73 -19.00 7.72
C SER A 127 -5.31 -19.53 7.46
N MET A 128 -5.05 -20.06 6.27
CA MET A 128 -3.76 -20.64 5.89
C MET A 128 -2.70 -19.58 5.62
N LEU A 129 -3.03 -18.53 4.84
CA LEU A 129 -2.05 -17.55 4.37
C LEU A 129 -1.74 -16.50 5.41
N SER A 130 -2.70 -16.07 6.24
CA SER A 130 -2.46 -15.05 7.28
C SER A 130 -1.34 -15.40 8.25
N ASN A 131 -1.01 -16.69 8.36
CA ASN A 131 0.05 -17.19 9.21
C ASN A 131 1.36 -17.53 8.47
N THR A 132 1.43 -17.34 7.15
CA THR A 132 2.68 -17.60 6.42
C THR A 132 3.67 -16.46 6.61
N ARG A 133 4.97 -16.79 6.75
CA ARG A 133 6.05 -15.79 6.84
C ARG A 133 6.08 -14.86 5.62
N SER A 134 5.80 -15.38 4.43
CA SER A 134 5.79 -14.61 3.19
C SER A 134 4.70 -13.54 3.21
N GLN A 135 3.49 -13.92 3.62
CA GLN A 135 2.36 -13.00 3.73
C GLN A 135 2.60 -11.92 4.79
N GLN A 136 3.08 -12.32 5.97
CA GLN A 136 3.43 -11.40 7.04
C GLN A 136 4.52 -10.42 6.60
N ARG A 137 5.57 -10.90 5.92
CA ARG A 137 6.63 -10.05 5.37
C ARG A 137 6.10 -9.06 4.33
N PHE A 138 5.25 -9.50 3.42
CA PHE A 138 4.66 -8.60 2.42
C PHE A 138 3.75 -7.54 3.06
N GLN A 139 2.89 -7.94 4.00
CA GLN A 139 2.05 -6.97 4.74
C GLN A 139 2.89 -5.97 5.54
N HIS A 140 3.96 -6.44 6.18
CA HIS A 140 4.91 -5.56 6.86
C HIS A 140 5.49 -4.53 5.89
N LEU A 141 6.04 -4.97 4.75
CA LEU A 141 6.58 -4.07 3.73
C LEU A 141 5.54 -3.06 3.23
N LEU A 142 4.31 -3.50 2.99
CA LEU A 142 3.23 -2.66 2.49
C LEU A 142 2.83 -1.58 3.50
N PHE A 143 2.49 -1.98 4.73
CA PHE A 143 1.94 -1.04 5.71
C PHE A 143 3.01 -0.16 6.34
N SER A 144 4.27 -0.60 6.37
CA SER A 144 5.42 0.26 6.73
C SER A 144 5.68 1.39 5.73
N LYS A 145 5.12 1.33 4.52
CA LYS A 145 5.18 2.43 3.54
C LYS A 145 3.95 3.35 3.63
N ILE A 146 2.77 2.83 3.93
CA ILE A 146 1.52 3.60 3.88
C ILE A 146 1.22 4.30 5.22
N VAL A 147 1.27 3.57 6.34
CA VAL A 147 0.83 4.09 7.65
C VAL A 147 1.63 5.30 8.13
N PRO A 148 2.98 5.32 8.04
CA PRO A 148 3.76 6.51 8.40
C PRO A 148 3.42 7.74 7.55
N ASN A 149 3.05 7.53 6.29
CA ASN A 149 2.67 8.61 5.40
C ASN A 149 1.28 9.16 5.74
N CYS A 150 0.33 8.32 6.14
CA CYS A 150 -0.94 8.78 6.72
C CYS A 150 -0.71 9.61 8.00
N LYS A 151 0.26 9.24 8.84
CA LYS A 151 0.66 10.04 10.01
C LYS A 151 1.22 11.39 9.62
N LYS A 152 2.18 11.43 8.67
CA LYS A 152 2.79 12.69 8.17
C LYS A 152 1.76 13.66 7.57
N LEU A 153 0.67 13.13 7.01
CA LEU A 153 -0.46 13.90 6.49
C LEU A 153 -1.47 14.34 7.57
N GLY A 154 -1.23 14.00 8.84
CA GLY A 154 -2.15 14.30 9.94
C GLY A 154 -3.44 13.47 9.96
N LEU A 155 -3.59 12.49 9.04
CA LEU A 155 -4.81 11.71 8.91
C LEU A 155 -5.07 10.77 10.09
N LEU A 156 -4.02 10.28 10.78
CA LEU A 156 -4.21 9.35 11.90
C LEU A 156 -4.89 10.00 13.11
N ASP A 157 -4.54 11.24 13.40
CA ASP A 157 -4.92 11.91 14.65
C ASP A 157 -6.02 12.95 14.44
N HIS A 158 -6.49 13.14 13.19
CA HIS A 158 -7.54 14.11 12.93
C HIS A 158 -8.82 13.79 13.71
N ARG A 159 -9.41 14.82 14.38
CA ARG A 159 -10.59 14.73 15.27
C ARG A 159 -10.33 13.76 16.45
N ASP A 160 -11.13 12.67 16.46
CA ASP A 160 -11.20 11.62 17.49
C ASP A 160 -10.22 10.47 17.26
N GLY A 161 -9.32 10.61 16.25
CA GLY A 161 -8.39 9.54 15.91
C GLY A 161 -9.03 8.33 15.23
N TRP A 162 -10.13 8.55 14.52
CA TRP A 162 -10.89 7.47 13.88
C TRP A 162 -10.03 6.56 13.00
N LEU A 163 -9.15 7.12 12.17
CA LEU A 163 -8.30 6.30 11.29
C LEU A 163 -7.28 5.49 12.11
N ARG A 164 -6.76 6.08 13.20
CA ARG A 164 -5.89 5.38 14.16
C ARG A 164 -6.58 4.17 14.76
N GLU A 165 -7.83 4.33 15.21
CA GLU A 165 -8.63 3.22 15.75
C GLU A 165 -8.84 2.12 14.70
N ARG A 166 -9.25 2.48 13.48
CA ARG A 166 -9.45 1.53 12.37
C ARG A 166 -8.16 0.80 11.99
N PHE A 167 -7.03 1.50 11.95
CA PHE A 167 -5.73 0.86 11.71
C PHE A 167 -5.29 -0.02 12.90
N GLY A 168 -5.74 0.30 14.11
CA GLY A 168 -5.59 -0.55 15.30
C GLY A 168 -6.35 -1.88 15.14
N GLU A 169 -7.61 -1.83 14.73
CA GLU A 169 -8.44 -3.01 14.45
C GLU A 169 -7.83 -3.89 13.33
N MET A 170 -7.27 -3.25 12.31
CA MET A 170 -6.54 -3.93 11.22
C MET A 170 -5.17 -4.47 11.66
N LYS A 171 -4.69 -4.13 12.86
CA LYS A 171 -3.36 -4.47 13.39
C LYS A 171 -2.20 -3.93 12.52
N ILE A 172 -2.39 -2.75 11.94
CA ILE A 172 -1.37 -2.07 11.12
C ILE A 172 -0.86 -0.77 11.74
N ILE A 173 -1.50 -0.26 12.79
CA ILE A 173 -1.08 0.98 13.46
C ILE A 173 0.35 0.89 14.03
N GLN A 174 0.83 -0.28 14.33
CA GLN A 174 2.19 -0.52 14.81
C GLN A 174 3.29 -0.01 13.85
N TYR A 175 2.95 0.26 12.60
CA TYR A 175 3.88 0.78 11.59
C TYR A 175 3.93 2.32 11.54
N GLU A 176 3.20 3.03 12.40
CA GLU A 176 3.08 4.50 12.32
C GLU A 176 4.40 5.26 12.44
N ASP A 177 5.35 4.72 13.20
CA ASP A 177 6.68 5.31 13.42
C ASP A 177 7.79 4.63 12.60
N TRP A 178 7.40 3.79 11.65
CA TRP A 178 8.37 3.09 10.81
C TRP A 178 9.14 4.08 9.93
N SER A 179 10.45 4.12 10.05
CA SER A 179 11.32 4.90 9.17
C SER A 179 12.01 3.98 8.17
N THR A 180 11.83 4.27 6.91
CA THR A 180 12.36 3.49 5.78
C THR A 180 13.89 3.49 5.70
N ASP A 181 14.53 4.48 6.35
CA ASP A 181 15.96 4.77 6.14
C ASP A 181 16.93 3.83 6.86
N ALA A 182 16.46 3.06 7.85
CA ALA A 182 17.36 2.29 8.71
C ALA A 182 17.50 0.80 8.34
N GLU A 183 16.51 0.17 7.73
CA GLU A 183 16.50 -1.29 7.52
C GLU A 183 16.75 -1.73 6.08
N GLU A 184 16.37 -0.94 5.07
CA GLU A 184 16.66 -1.29 3.67
C GLU A 184 18.16 -1.30 3.35
N LEU A 185 18.98 -0.60 4.15
CA LEU A 185 20.44 -0.58 4.00
C LEU A 185 21.14 -1.73 4.74
N THR A 186 20.50 -2.34 5.74
CA THR A 186 21.10 -3.42 6.54
C THR A 186 20.81 -4.82 6.01
N GLU A 187 19.73 -5.03 5.25
CA GLU A 187 19.45 -6.32 4.60
C GLU A 187 20.11 -6.50 3.22
N ALA A 188 20.75 -5.44 2.70
CA ALA A 188 21.46 -5.46 1.41
C ALA A 188 22.97 -5.70 1.53
N SER A 189 23.49 -5.96 2.75
CA SER A 189 24.91 -6.27 3.01
C SER A 189 25.13 -7.79 3.34
#